data_6ab975ce4a7ef3170bc0a5c89d2da13f
#
_entry.id   6ab975ce4a7ef3170bc0a5c89d2da13f
#
_cell.length_a   1.000
_cell.length_b   1.000
_cell.length_c   1.000
_cell.angle_alpha   90.00
_cell.angle_beta   90.00
_cell.angle_gamma   90.00
#
_symmetry.space_group_name_H-M   'P 1'
#
loop_
_entity.id
_entity.type
_entity.pdbx_description
1 polymer ?
#
loop_
_entity_poly.entity_id
_entity_poly.type
_entity_poly.pdbx_seq_one_letter_code
_entity_poly.pdbx_strand_id
1 'polypeptide(L)'
;MRLLFPFFLVIASPAWAERCIAIDGDTLVCNHQKVRLTNVYAAEMNQPGGSAAKKKLQALVQRREVGLVTHGHDRYGRILAEVYVDGRRIEQADIGPRAGRGSTWRGDRHVYVRTVQAKKAK
;
A
#
# COMPACT_ATOMS: atom_id res chain seq x y z
N MET A 1 -43.44 -31.14 -15.59
CA MET A 1 -42.01 -31.24 -15.70
C MET A 1 -41.38 -29.91 -15.35
N ARG A 2 -40.79 -29.82 -14.17
CA ARG A 2 -40.11 -28.59 -13.75
C ARG A 2 -38.63 -28.76 -14.04
N LEU A 3 -38.12 -28.02 -15.01
CA LEU A 3 -36.69 -27.89 -15.28
C LEU A 3 -36.10 -26.97 -14.24
N LEU A 4 -35.40 -27.55 -13.28
CA LEU A 4 -34.56 -26.82 -12.36
C LEU A 4 -33.24 -26.52 -13.09
N PHE A 5 -33.08 -25.30 -13.57
CA PHE A 5 -31.78 -24.81 -14.01
C PHE A 5 -30.90 -24.52 -12.77
N PRO A 6 -29.76 -25.15 -12.63
CA PRO A 6 -28.82 -24.73 -11.59
C PRO A 6 -28.39 -23.31 -11.91
N PHE A 7 -28.77 -22.39 -11.05
CA PHE A 7 -28.27 -21.01 -11.11
C PHE A 7 -26.81 -21.06 -10.75
N PHE A 8 -25.96 -21.12 -11.74
CA PHE A 8 -24.52 -20.93 -11.54
C PHE A 8 -24.29 -19.46 -11.24
N LEU A 9 -24.14 -19.13 -9.94
CA LEU A 9 -23.66 -17.83 -9.52
C LEU A 9 -22.17 -17.76 -9.87
N VAL A 10 -21.86 -17.23 -11.04
CA VAL A 10 -20.47 -16.89 -11.39
C VAL A 10 -20.10 -15.67 -10.58
N ILE A 11 -19.46 -15.90 -9.44
CA ILE A 11 -18.80 -14.80 -8.69
C ILE A 11 -17.54 -14.46 -9.49
N ALA A 12 -17.67 -13.51 -10.42
CA ALA A 12 -16.51 -12.92 -11.07
C ALA A 12 -15.74 -12.13 -10.01
N SER A 13 -14.52 -12.58 -9.68
CA SER A 13 -13.60 -11.76 -8.90
C SER A 13 -13.40 -10.45 -9.63
N PRO A 14 -13.53 -9.29 -8.94
CA PRO A 14 -13.31 -8.02 -9.61
C PRO A 14 -11.90 -7.97 -10.19
N ALA A 15 -11.78 -7.54 -11.46
CA ALA A 15 -10.51 -7.50 -12.19
C ALA A 15 -9.46 -6.56 -11.57
N TRP A 16 -9.87 -5.73 -10.62
CA TRP A 16 -9.00 -4.80 -9.89
C TRP A 16 -8.40 -5.39 -8.61
N ALA A 17 -8.80 -6.60 -8.18
CA ALA A 17 -8.22 -7.25 -7.02
C ALA A 17 -6.76 -7.58 -7.31
N GLU A 18 -5.86 -6.72 -6.84
CA GLU A 18 -4.44 -6.87 -7.07
C GLU A 18 -3.81 -7.74 -5.98
N ARG A 19 -2.89 -8.59 -6.41
CA ARG A 19 -2.04 -9.34 -5.48
C ARG A 19 -0.80 -8.52 -5.19
N CYS A 20 -0.61 -8.23 -3.92
CA CYS A 20 0.49 -7.40 -3.47
C CYS A 20 1.40 -8.17 -2.52
N ILE A 21 2.68 -7.90 -2.62
CA ILE A 21 3.73 -8.43 -1.74
C ILE A 21 4.46 -7.25 -1.14
N ALA A 22 4.64 -7.24 0.18
CA ALA A 22 5.42 -6.21 0.85
C ALA A 22 6.92 -6.43 0.62
N ILE A 23 7.64 -5.38 0.25
CA ILE A 23 9.10 -5.37 0.18
C ILE A 23 9.72 -4.52 1.28
N ASP A 24 8.97 -3.54 1.79
CA ASP A 24 9.26 -2.71 2.95
C ASP A 24 7.97 -2.45 3.71
N GLY A 25 8.06 -1.80 4.86
CA GLY A 25 6.87 -1.43 5.63
C GLY A 25 5.99 -0.36 4.98
N ASP A 26 6.46 0.28 3.93
CA ASP A 26 5.75 1.34 3.19
C ASP A 26 5.75 1.13 1.68
N THR A 27 6.22 -0.02 1.20
CA THR A 27 6.30 -0.33 -0.23
C THR A 27 5.80 -1.72 -0.52
N LEU A 28 4.90 -1.81 -1.50
CA LEU A 28 4.35 -3.04 -2.03
C LEU A 28 4.81 -3.26 -3.47
N VAL A 29 4.80 -4.49 -3.91
CA VAL A 29 4.80 -4.84 -5.33
C VAL A 29 3.45 -5.44 -5.65
N CYS A 30 2.69 -4.75 -6.48
CA CYS A 30 1.36 -5.17 -6.93
C CYS A 30 1.40 -5.35 -8.44
N ASN A 31 1.09 -6.55 -8.94
CA ASN A 31 1.12 -6.85 -10.38
C ASN A 31 2.43 -6.39 -11.06
N HIS A 32 3.56 -6.72 -10.47
CA HIS A 32 4.92 -6.38 -10.94
C HIS A 32 5.26 -4.88 -10.89
N GLN A 33 4.42 -4.04 -10.30
CA GLN A 33 4.67 -2.63 -10.13
C GLN A 33 4.93 -2.28 -8.67
N LYS A 34 5.94 -1.45 -8.42
CA LYS A 34 6.22 -0.94 -7.07
C LYS A 34 5.24 0.16 -6.70
N VAL A 35 4.63 0.01 -5.55
CA VAL A 35 3.67 0.96 -4.98
C VAL A 35 4.20 1.48 -3.66
N ARG A 36 4.38 2.79 -3.57
CA ARG A 36 4.78 3.49 -2.35
C ARG A 36 3.54 4.04 -1.65
N LEU A 37 3.33 3.62 -0.41
CA LEU A 37 2.23 4.14 0.40
C LEU A 37 2.49 5.61 0.73
N THR A 38 1.53 6.47 0.41
CA THR A 38 1.69 7.92 0.52
C THR A 38 1.63 8.45 1.95
N ASN A 39 0.97 7.73 2.84
CA ASN A 39 0.69 8.15 4.21
C ASN A 39 1.42 7.32 5.27
N VAL A 40 2.35 6.47 4.87
CA VAL A 40 3.12 5.62 5.78
C VAL A 40 4.61 5.86 5.59
N TYR A 41 5.31 6.02 6.70
CA TYR A 41 6.77 6.11 6.75
C TYR A 41 7.29 5.02 7.66
N ALA A 42 7.82 3.96 7.08
CA ALA A 42 8.40 2.86 7.80
C ALA A 42 9.93 2.89 7.77
N ALA A 43 10.55 2.25 8.76
CA ALA A 43 11.98 2.00 8.73
C ALA A 43 12.33 1.12 7.53
N GLU A 44 13.49 1.37 6.92
CA GLU A 44 14.00 0.54 5.83
C GLU A 44 14.48 -0.82 6.36
N MET A 45 14.64 -1.79 5.46
CA MET A 45 15.01 -3.15 5.83
C MET A 45 16.37 -3.23 6.56
N ASN A 46 17.29 -2.31 6.27
CA ASN A 46 18.58 -2.21 6.93
C ASN A 46 18.56 -1.40 8.23
N GLN A 47 17.40 -0.93 8.66
CA GLN A 47 17.23 -0.12 9.87
C GLN A 47 16.48 -0.93 10.95
N PRO A 48 16.68 -0.59 12.24
CA PRO A 48 15.88 -1.18 13.32
C PRO A 48 14.38 -0.96 13.10
N GLY A 49 13.61 -2.03 13.22
CA GLY A 49 12.17 -2.01 12.99
C GLY A 49 11.71 -2.22 11.55
N GLY A 50 12.63 -2.23 10.58
CA GLY A 50 12.28 -2.40 9.17
C GLY A 50 11.65 -3.76 8.87
N SER A 51 12.23 -4.82 9.38
CA SER A 51 11.70 -6.18 9.22
C SER A 51 10.32 -6.34 9.87
N ALA A 52 10.12 -5.77 11.05
CA ALA A 52 8.83 -5.81 11.74
C ALA A 52 7.76 -5.04 10.97
N ALA A 53 8.08 -3.86 10.43
CA ALA A 53 7.17 -3.06 9.62
C ALA A 53 6.76 -3.80 8.34
N LYS A 54 7.71 -4.41 7.65
CA LYS A 54 7.45 -5.23 6.46
C LYS A 54 6.50 -6.39 6.78
N LYS A 55 6.72 -7.10 7.87
CA LYS A 55 5.87 -8.22 8.29
C LYS A 55 4.45 -7.77 8.58
N LYS A 56 4.28 -6.60 9.20
CA LYS A 56 2.95 -6.04 9.46
C LYS A 56 2.22 -5.68 8.18
N LEU A 57 2.89 -5.04 7.23
CA LEU A 57 2.31 -4.73 5.94
C LEU A 57 1.95 -6.00 5.17
N GLN A 58 2.83 -6.99 5.16
CA GLN A 58 2.56 -8.28 4.51
C GLN A 58 1.33 -8.97 5.11
N ALA A 59 1.20 -8.98 6.43
CA ALA A 59 0.05 -9.57 7.10
C ALA A 59 -1.27 -8.88 6.75
N LEU A 60 -1.24 -7.56 6.54
CA LEU A 60 -2.42 -6.78 6.16
C LEU A 60 -2.90 -7.09 4.74
N VAL A 61 -1.99 -7.28 3.79
CA VAL A 61 -2.33 -7.44 2.37
C VAL A 61 -2.45 -8.89 1.94
N GLN A 62 -1.91 -9.83 2.73
CA GLN A 62 -1.86 -11.23 2.36
C GLN A 62 -3.26 -11.83 2.24
N ARG A 63 -3.56 -12.42 1.09
CA ARG A 63 -4.83 -13.08 0.79
C ARG A 63 -6.06 -12.17 0.95
N ARG A 64 -5.86 -10.87 0.82
CA ARG A 64 -6.94 -9.89 0.93
C ARG A 64 -7.08 -9.09 -0.35
N GLU A 65 -8.25 -8.53 -0.54
CA GLU A 65 -8.51 -7.59 -1.62
C GLU A 65 -7.80 -6.26 -1.32
N VAL A 66 -6.94 -5.84 -2.24
CA VAL A 66 -6.17 -4.61 -2.13
C VAL A 66 -6.64 -3.62 -3.18
N GLY A 67 -7.07 -2.46 -2.73
CA GLY A 67 -7.43 -1.34 -3.59
C GLY A 67 -6.38 -0.25 -3.52
N LEU A 68 -6.14 0.41 -4.64
CA LEU A 68 -5.19 1.51 -4.74
C LEU A 68 -5.89 2.79 -5.18
N VAL A 69 -5.67 3.88 -4.46
CA VAL A 69 -5.99 5.22 -4.92
C VAL A 69 -4.70 5.90 -5.30
N THR A 70 -4.44 5.97 -6.60
CA THR A 70 -3.16 6.43 -7.14
C THR A 70 -3.06 7.94 -7.20
N HIS A 71 -1.87 8.47 -6.94
CA HIS A 71 -1.57 9.90 -6.91
C HIS A 71 -0.40 10.28 -7.83
N GLY A 72 -0.12 9.48 -8.84
CA GLY A 72 1.00 9.67 -9.76
C GLY A 72 2.19 8.79 -9.41
N HIS A 73 3.37 9.18 -9.86
CA HIS A 73 4.62 8.45 -9.68
C HIS A 73 5.64 9.32 -8.96
N ASP A 74 6.53 8.68 -8.22
CA ASP A 74 7.70 9.37 -7.69
C ASP A 74 8.82 9.42 -8.75
N ARG A 75 9.94 10.07 -8.40
CA ARG A 75 11.09 10.18 -9.31
C ARG A 75 11.79 8.83 -9.61
N TYR A 76 11.49 7.79 -8.84
CA TYR A 76 12.01 6.44 -9.05
C TYR A 76 11.07 5.56 -9.87
N GLY A 77 9.97 6.11 -10.35
CA GLY A 77 8.97 5.37 -11.12
C GLY A 77 8.00 4.53 -10.29
N ARG A 78 8.04 4.65 -8.94
CA ARG A 78 7.08 3.95 -8.09
C ARG A 78 5.73 4.66 -8.14
N ILE A 79 4.65 3.88 -8.14
CA ILE A 79 3.30 4.43 -8.02
C ILE A 79 3.11 4.95 -6.60
N LEU A 80 2.69 6.20 -6.48
CA LEU A 80 2.28 6.78 -5.19
C LEU A 80 0.80 6.48 -5.00
N ALA A 81 0.44 5.81 -3.90
CA ALA A 81 -0.94 5.43 -3.66
C ALA A 81 -1.30 5.41 -2.18
N GLU A 82 -2.55 5.67 -1.90
CA GLU A 82 -3.20 5.22 -0.68
C GLU A 82 -3.66 3.79 -0.91
N VAL A 83 -3.41 2.93 0.06
CA VAL A 83 -3.71 1.50 -0.04
C VAL A 83 -4.86 1.15 0.89
N TYR A 84 -5.86 0.49 0.33
CA TYR A 84 -7.05 0.03 1.04
C TYR A 84 -7.08 -1.49 1.07
N VAL A 85 -7.36 -2.03 2.22
CA VAL A 85 -7.55 -3.47 2.40
C VAL A 85 -8.96 -3.69 2.96
N ASP A 86 -9.75 -4.45 2.23
CA ASP A 86 -11.16 -4.70 2.56
C ASP A 86 -11.94 -3.38 2.81
N GLY A 87 -11.65 -2.36 2.01
CA GLY A 87 -12.30 -1.05 2.07
C GLY A 87 -11.76 -0.10 3.14
N ARG A 88 -10.77 -0.48 3.92
CA ARG A 88 -10.15 0.35 4.96
C ARG A 88 -8.73 0.76 4.56
N ARG A 89 -8.45 2.06 4.64
CA ARG A 89 -7.10 2.57 4.33
C ARG A 89 -6.08 2.09 5.36
N ILE A 90 -4.93 1.65 4.90
CA ILE A 90 -3.78 1.36 5.75
C ILE A 90 -3.21 2.67 6.29
N GLU A 91 -3.09 2.77 7.62
CA GLU A 91 -2.58 3.93 8.32
C GLU A 91 -1.20 3.66 8.93
N GLN A 92 -0.51 4.73 9.33
CA GLN A 92 0.79 4.62 10.00
C GLN A 92 0.74 3.71 11.23
N ALA A 93 -0.32 3.81 12.02
CA ALA A 93 -0.49 3.00 13.22
C ALA A 93 -0.57 1.49 12.94
N ASP A 94 -1.06 1.12 11.77
CA ASP A 94 -1.16 -0.30 11.37
C ASP A 94 0.22 -0.92 11.09
N ILE A 95 1.20 -0.10 10.75
CA ILE A 95 2.55 -0.53 10.36
C ILE A 95 3.52 -0.43 11.54
N GLY A 96 3.34 0.57 12.38
CA GLY A 96 4.19 0.80 13.54
C GLY A 96 4.76 2.21 13.60
N PRO A 97 5.84 2.41 14.39
CA PRO A 97 6.44 3.72 14.57
C PRO A 97 6.93 4.30 13.25
N ARG A 98 6.77 5.61 13.11
CA ARG A 98 7.30 6.34 11.98
C ARG A 98 8.83 6.24 11.96
N ALA A 99 9.42 6.15 10.77
CA ALA A 99 10.88 6.15 10.62
C ALA A 99 11.52 7.36 11.31
N GLY A 100 12.59 7.11 12.08
CA GLY A 100 13.25 8.14 12.85
C GLY A 100 13.97 9.18 12.00
N ARG A 101 14.30 10.30 12.63
CA ARG A 101 14.98 11.45 12.01
C ARG A 101 16.45 11.17 11.72
N GLY A 102 16.90 10.11 11.38
CA GLY A 102 18.32 9.84 11.10
C GLY A 102 18.56 9.23 9.75
N SER A 103 17.49 9.04 8.99
CA SER A 103 17.63 8.42 7.68
C SER A 103 18.13 9.44 6.66
N THR A 104 18.98 8.98 5.79
CA THR A 104 19.54 9.67 4.62
C THR A 104 18.50 10.24 3.64
N TRP A 105 17.24 10.20 4.00
CA TRP A 105 16.07 10.54 3.20
C TRP A 105 15.55 11.98 3.36
N ARG A 106 16.38 12.91 3.84
CA ARG A 106 15.93 14.29 4.09
C ARG A 106 15.33 14.98 2.85
N GLY A 107 15.86 14.70 1.68
CA GLY A 107 15.39 15.32 0.43
C GLY A 107 14.01 14.83 -0.01
N ASP A 108 13.85 13.52 -0.03
CA ASP A 108 12.62 12.90 -0.51
C ASP A 108 11.44 13.10 0.43
N ARG A 109 11.73 13.16 1.71
CA ARG A 109 10.73 13.37 2.75
C ARG A 109 10.08 14.74 2.65
N HIS A 110 10.87 15.78 2.34
CA HIS A 110 10.33 17.14 2.19
C HIS A 110 9.45 17.29 0.97
N VAL A 111 9.86 16.75 -0.15
CA VAL A 111 9.07 16.79 -1.38
C VAL A 111 7.76 16.02 -1.20
N TYR A 112 7.84 14.87 -0.55
CA TYR A 112 6.69 14.00 -0.33
C TYR A 112 5.66 14.62 0.62
N VAL A 113 6.09 15.12 1.77
CA VAL A 113 5.20 15.77 2.75
C VAL A 113 4.57 17.03 2.15
N ARG A 114 5.35 17.79 1.37
CA ARG A 114 4.84 18.98 0.68
C ARG A 114 3.73 18.63 -0.32
N THR A 115 3.90 17.57 -1.08
CA THR A 115 2.89 17.12 -2.05
C THR A 115 1.60 16.68 -1.36
N VAL A 116 1.70 15.92 -0.27
CA VAL A 116 0.55 15.47 0.50
C VAL A 116 -0.16 16.64 1.18
N GLN A 117 0.60 17.57 1.74
CA GLN A 117 0.03 18.78 2.38
C GLN A 117 -0.63 19.71 1.36
N ALA A 118 -0.04 19.90 0.19
CA ALA A 118 -0.64 20.68 -0.88
C ALA A 118 -1.99 20.11 -1.34
N LYS A 119 -2.14 18.80 -1.37
CA LYS A 119 -3.43 18.17 -1.67
C LYS A 119 -4.46 18.31 -0.57
N LYS A 120 -4.05 18.37 0.68
CA LYS A 120 -4.96 18.58 1.82
C LYS A 120 -5.41 20.03 1.95
N ALA A 121 -4.61 20.98 1.47
CA ALA A 121 -4.92 22.40 1.51
C ALA A 121 -5.87 22.89 0.39
N LYS A 122 -6.14 22.03 -0.57
CA LYS A 122 -7.11 22.26 -1.64
C LYS A 122 -8.43 21.56 -1.33
#